data_664b7a6b5302da32d0725fc1690ef395
#
_entry.id   664b7a6b5302da32d0725fc1690ef395
#
_cell.length_a   1.000
_cell.length_b   1.000
_cell.length_c   1.000
_cell.angle_alpha   90.00
_cell.angle_beta   90.00
_cell.angle_gamma   90.00
#
_symmetry.space_group_name_H-M   'P 1'
#
loop_
_entity.id
_entity.type
_entity.pdbx_description
1 polymer ?
#
loop_
_entity_poly.entity_id
_entity_poly.type
_entity_poly.pdbx_seq_one_letter_code
_entity_poly.pdbx_strand_id
1 'polypeptide(L)'
;MAGVSVLQSSVWTLPSLVAHRGAGFLAPENTLTAFVTAKEFGCRAVEFDVQLTADGVLVLSHDLELGRVIDGIGFVGELSSADLKLLRVKNPHQPQQDSALVCFLQEAVEVCSTLRLAMNVELKPVSGREAELAERVAVFLRKAKVDVPLLVSSFSTKCLVELRKRSPETPCGFLFEEPECDWLTAANAIQARTVHPLKDLVTPEMIETAHKHGLGVMAWTVDDVEEAKALIKIGADAICTNRPDILKTIF
;
A
#
# COMPACT_ATOMS: atom_id res chain seq x y z
N MET A 1 -35.84 -19.21 2.25
CA MET A 1 -34.45 -18.85 2.55
C MET A 1 -33.86 -18.23 1.27
N ALA A 2 -33.88 -16.90 1.21
CA ALA A 2 -33.32 -16.17 0.06
C ALA A 2 -31.82 -15.99 0.34
N GLY A 3 -30.97 -16.60 -0.49
CA GLY A 3 -29.53 -16.40 -0.43
C GLY A 3 -29.22 -14.93 -0.73
N VAL A 4 -28.60 -14.24 0.21
CA VAL A 4 -27.99 -12.95 -0.03
C VAL A 4 -26.82 -13.17 -1.00
N SER A 5 -27.06 -12.83 -2.27
CA SER A 5 -25.99 -12.71 -3.26
C SER A 5 -25.12 -11.53 -2.82
N VAL A 6 -23.97 -11.81 -2.24
CA VAL A 6 -22.92 -10.81 -2.06
C VAL A 6 -22.52 -10.39 -3.47
N LEU A 7 -22.97 -9.22 -3.89
CA LEU A 7 -22.45 -8.55 -5.07
C LEU A 7 -20.98 -8.21 -4.78
N GLN A 8 -20.07 -9.09 -5.20
CA GLN A 8 -18.65 -8.72 -5.29
C GLN A 8 -18.58 -7.50 -6.20
N SER A 9 -18.13 -6.37 -5.68
CA SER A 9 -17.97 -5.17 -6.49
C SER A 9 -16.92 -5.51 -7.56
N SER A 10 -17.33 -5.39 -8.82
CA SER A 10 -16.45 -5.62 -9.99
C SER A 10 -15.31 -4.60 -10.10
N VAL A 11 -15.12 -3.77 -9.10
CA VAL A 11 -14.23 -2.61 -9.08
C VAL A 11 -12.89 -2.93 -8.40
N TRP A 12 -12.86 -3.87 -7.44
CA TRP A 12 -11.63 -4.30 -6.77
C TRP A 12 -10.78 -5.18 -7.70
N THR A 13 -9.54 -4.77 -7.98
CA THR A 13 -8.67 -5.40 -8.97
C THR A 13 -7.48 -6.18 -8.37
N LEU A 14 -7.26 -6.06 -7.06
CA LEU A 14 -6.21 -6.77 -6.35
C LEU A 14 -6.78 -8.01 -5.62
N PRO A 15 -5.93 -8.99 -5.23
CA PRO A 15 -6.33 -10.04 -4.29
C PRO A 15 -6.85 -9.48 -2.97
N SER A 16 -7.80 -10.17 -2.34
CA SER A 16 -8.46 -9.70 -1.11
C SER A 16 -7.56 -9.73 0.13
N LEU A 17 -6.47 -10.49 0.15
CA LEU A 17 -5.43 -10.43 1.17
C LEU A 17 -4.23 -9.67 0.63
N VAL A 18 -3.90 -8.54 1.27
CA VAL A 18 -2.76 -7.69 0.92
C VAL A 18 -1.78 -7.69 2.09
N ALA A 19 -0.54 -8.09 1.86
CA ALA A 19 0.49 -8.11 2.89
C ALA A 19 1.11 -6.71 3.04
N HIS A 20 0.92 -6.11 4.22
CA HIS A 20 1.34 -4.76 4.58
C HIS A 20 2.87 -4.62 4.57
N ARG A 21 3.42 -3.63 3.90
CA ARG A 21 4.85 -3.34 3.75
C ARG A 21 5.66 -4.55 3.26
N GLY A 22 5.04 -5.38 2.43
CA GLY A 22 5.62 -6.61 1.89
C GLY A 22 5.19 -7.86 2.66
N ALA A 23 5.63 -8.08 3.89
CA ALA A 23 5.30 -9.27 4.69
C ALA A 23 4.86 -8.96 6.13
N GLY A 24 4.53 -7.71 6.44
CA GLY A 24 4.16 -7.29 7.78
C GLY A 24 5.26 -7.57 8.81
N PHE A 25 4.92 -8.30 9.88
CA PHE A 25 5.86 -8.62 10.97
C PHE A 25 6.87 -9.74 10.64
N LEU A 26 6.74 -10.40 9.48
CA LEU A 26 7.49 -11.60 9.15
C LEU A 26 8.87 -11.33 8.53
N ALA A 27 9.10 -10.12 8.02
CA ALA A 27 10.36 -9.70 7.42
C ALA A 27 10.60 -8.20 7.62
N PRO A 28 11.84 -7.69 7.39
CA PRO A 28 12.10 -6.25 7.38
C PRO A 28 11.18 -5.54 6.39
N GLU A 29 10.38 -4.58 6.88
CA GLU A 29 9.36 -3.89 6.08
C GLU A 29 9.95 -3.18 4.85
N ASN A 30 9.18 -3.09 3.75
CA ASN A 30 9.55 -2.33 2.55
C ASN A 30 10.88 -2.80 1.91
N THR A 31 11.14 -4.11 1.90
CA THR A 31 12.37 -4.71 1.34
C THR A 31 12.07 -5.83 0.36
N LEU A 32 13.06 -6.18 -0.47
CA LEU A 32 12.95 -7.33 -1.37
C LEU A 32 12.75 -8.64 -0.60
N THR A 33 13.38 -8.78 0.58
CA THR A 33 13.18 -9.93 1.47
C THR A 33 11.72 -10.06 1.88
N ALA A 34 11.04 -8.95 2.21
CA ALA A 34 9.63 -8.97 2.57
C ALA A 34 8.74 -9.47 1.41
N PHE A 35 9.00 -9.06 0.17
CA PHE A 35 8.23 -9.54 -0.98
C PHE A 35 8.41 -11.04 -1.23
N VAL A 36 9.63 -11.55 -1.11
CA VAL A 36 9.91 -13.00 -1.20
C VAL A 36 9.18 -13.74 -0.09
N THR A 37 9.30 -13.27 1.16
CA THR A 37 8.61 -13.85 2.31
C THR A 37 7.07 -13.86 2.11
N ALA A 38 6.47 -12.75 1.66
CA ALA A 38 5.04 -12.71 1.36
C ALA A 38 4.65 -13.82 0.37
N LYS A 39 5.44 -13.99 -0.69
CA LYS A 39 5.20 -15.05 -1.69
C LYS A 39 5.29 -16.44 -1.10
N GLU A 40 6.29 -16.72 -0.23
CA GLU A 40 6.46 -17.99 0.46
C GLU A 40 5.28 -18.32 1.38
N PHE A 41 4.68 -17.30 2.00
CA PHE A 41 3.45 -17.45 2.79
C PHE A 41 2.17 -17.55 1.93
N GLY A 42 2.28 -17.51 0.60
CA GLY A 42 1.17 -17.69 -0.33
C GLY A 42 0.41 -16.40 -0.68
N CYS A 43 0.91 -15.23 -0.29
CA CYS A 43 0.31 -13.95 -0.69
C CYS A 43 0.37 -13.76 -2.20
N ARG A 44 -0.65 -13.09 -2.72
CA ARG A 44 -0.75 -12.72 -4.14
C ARG A 44 -0.73 -11.20 -4.35
N ALA A 45 -0.80 -10.44 -3.26
CA ALA A 45 -0.68 -8.98 -3.28
C ALA A 45 0.14 -8.50 -2.08
N VAL A 46 0.87 -7.42 -2.30
CA VAL A 46 1.64 -6.69 -1.30
C VAL A 46 1.29 -5.21 -1.37
N GLU A 47 1.42 -4.55 -0.24
CA GLU A 47 1.42 -3.10 -0.13
C GLU A 47 2.83 -2.66 0.28
N PHE A 48 3.25 -1.47 -0.16
CA PHE A 48 4.50 -0.87 0.25
C PHE A 48 4.51 0.65 0.03
N ASP A 49 5.34 1.35 0.83
CA ASP A 49 5.40 2.80 0.91
C ASP A 49 6.52 3.37 0.03
N VAL A 50 6.26 4.47 -0.68
CA VAL A 50 7.21 5.13 -1.58
C VAL A 50 7.39 6.59 -1.21
N GLN A 51 8.65 6.99 -1.08
CA GLN A 51 9.12 8.36 -0.84
C GLN A 51 10.12 8.82 -1.90
N LEU A 52 10.49 10.10 -1.83
CA LEU A 52 11.58 10.68 -2.63
C LEU A 52 12.82 10.89 -1.78
N THR A 53 13.97 10.48 -2.31
CA THR A 53 15.28 10.88 -1.81
C THR A 53 15.57 12.36 -2.12
N ALA A 54 16.68 12.90 -1.61
CA ALA A 54 17.13 14.26 -1.91
C ALA A 54 17.40 14.48 -3.42
N ASP A 55 17.93 13.47 -4.10
CA ASP A 55 18.23 13.48 -5.53
C ASP A 55 17.05 12.99 -6.42
N GLY A 56 15.85 12.86 -5.83
CA GLY A 56 14.60 12.58 -6.55
C GLY A 56 14.44 11.15 -7.05
N VAL A 57 15.12 10.19 -6.42
CA VAL A 57 14.94 8.76 -6.69
C VAL A 57 13.81 8.22 -5.81
N LEU A 58 13.02 7.26 -6.32
CA LEU A 58 11.90 6.63 -5.62
C LEU A 58 12.42 5.49 -4.73
N VAL A 59 12.33 5.66 -3.40
CA VAL A 59 12.80 4.72 -2.38
C VAL A 59 11.65 4.19 -1.55
N LEU A 60 11.76 2.97 -1.06
CA LEU A 60 10.76 2.37 -0.18
C LEU A 60 11.06 2.72 1.28
N SER A 61 10.14 3.45 1.91
CA SER A 61 10.15 3.74 3.35
C SER A 61 8.79 4.22 3.82
N HIS A 62 8.32 3.72 4.97
CA HIS A 62 7.12 4.24 5.62
C HIS A 62 7.42 5.55 6.35
N ASP A 63 8.39 5.55 7.25
CA ASP A 63 8.71 6.72 8.05
C ASP A 63 9.49 7.75 7.24
N LEU A 64 9.23 9.03 7.51
CA LEU A 64 10.03 10.13 6.97
C LEU A 64 11.42 10.17 7.61
N GLU A 65 11.51 9.77 8.91
CA GLU A 65 12.73 9.77 9.71
C GLU A 65 13.40 8.40 9.70
N LEU A 66 14.72 8.41 9.77
CA LEU A 66 15.55 7.24 10.02
C LEU A 66 15.53 6.86 11.51
N GLY A 67 15.97 5.64 11.85
CA GLY A 67 16.20 5.17 13.23
C GLY A 67 15.23 4.13 13.74
N ARG A 68 13.95 4.11 13.32
CA ARG A 68 13.00 3.06 13.74
C ARG A 68 13.34 1.72 13.08
N VAL A 69 13.35 1.66 11.77
CA VAL A 69 13.62 0.45 10.98
C VAL A 69 14.84 0.60 10.06
N ILE A 70 15.01 1.74 9.42
CA ILE A 70 16.22 2.04 8.63
C ILE A 70 17.27 2.62 9.55
N ASP A 71 18.46 2.05 9.55
CA ASP A 71 19.58 2.56 10.37
C ASP A 71 19.93 4.00 9.98
N GLY A 72 20.27 4.83 10.95
CA GLY A 72 20.70 6.20 10.71
C GLY A 72 19.97 7.24 11.56
N ILE A 73 20.24 8.51 11.26
CA ILE A 73 19.65 9.70 11.90
C ILE A 73 19.32 10.70 10.79
N GLY A 74 18.22 11.44 10.92
CA GLY A 74 17.76 12.42 9.96
C GLY A 74 16.59 11.94 9.12
N PHE A 75 16.37 12.54 7.96
CA PHE A 75 15.20 12.29 7.12
C PHE A 75 15.58 11.58 5.81
N VAL A 76 14.74 10.62 5.40
CA VAL A 76 14.90 9.89 4.13
C VAL A 76 15.02 10.86 2.94
N GLY A 77 14.17 11.90 2.91
CA GLY A 77 14.13 12.89 1.84
C GLY A 77 15.32 13.87 1.80
N GLU A 78 16.22 13.82 2.79
CA GLU A 78 17.44 14.64 2.87
C GLU A 78 18.70 13.87 2.44
N LEU A 79 18.64 12.55 2.34
CA LEU A 79 19.75 11.71 1.90
C LEU A 79 19.69 11.44 0.39
N SER A 80 20.88 11.30 -0.21
CA SER A 80 20.98 10.83 -1.59
C SER A 80 20.61 9.34 -1.70
N SER A 81 20.19 8.91 -2.88
CA SER A 81 19.95 7.50 -3.16
C SER A 81 21.21 6.64 -2.95
N ALA A 82 22.39 7.19 -3.21
CA ALA A 82 23.66 6.51 -2.99
C ALA A 82 23.94 6.26 -1.49
N ASP A 83 23.63 7.22 -0.62
CA ASP A 83 23.79 7.07 0.82
C ASP A 83 22.77 6.08 1.40
N LEU A 84 21.50 6.21 1.02
CA LEU A 84 20.43 5.30 1.46
C LEU A 84 20.69 3.85 1.06
N LYS A 85 21.29 3.60 -0.10
CA LYS A 85 21.62 2.25 -0.57
C LYS A 85 22.60 1.51 0.33
N LEU A 86 23.37 2.22 1.15
CA LEU A 86 24.32 1.63 2.11
C LEU A 86 23.67 1.26 3.45
N LEU A 87 22.46 1.78 3.70
CA LEU A 87 21.77 1.58 4.96
C LEU A 87 21.02 0.24 4.99
N ARG A 88 20.72 -0.20 6.19
CA ARG A 88 20.04 -1.46 6.43
C ARG A 88 18.70 -1.24 7.11
N VAL A 89 17.77 -2.12 6.78
CA VAL A 89 16.41 -2.16 7.34
C VAL A 89 16.33 -3.32 8.31
N LYS A 90 15.99 -3.04 9.57
CA LYS A 90 15.78 -4.03 10.63
C LYS A 90 14.32 -4.48 10.68
N ASN A 91 14.11 -5.66 11.25
CA ASN A 91 12.77 -6.09 11.65
C ASN A 91 12.63 -5.96 13.18
N PRO A 92 11.96 -4.91 13.71
CA PRO A 92 11.79 -4.74 15.15
C PRO A 92 10.92 -5.82 15.81
N HIS A 93 10.10 -6.54 15.02
CA HIS A 93 9.25 -7.63 15.47
C HIS A 93 9.99 -8.97 15.54
N GLN A 94 11.12 -9.08 14.83
CA GLN A 94 12.00 -10.25 14.82
C GLN A 94 13.47 -9.80 14.88
N PRO A 95 13.96 -9.29 16.02
CA PRO A 95 15.29 -8.68 16.12
C PRO A 95 16.45 -9.66 15.89
N GLN A 96 16.18 -10.97 15.88
CA GLN A 96 17.18 -12.01 15.55
C GLN A 96 17.29 -12.26 14.03
N GLN A 97 16.36 -11.71 13.23
CA GLN A 97 16.39 -11.84 11.79
C GLN A 97 17.46 -10.94 11.17
N ASP A 98 18.10 -11.40 10.10
CA ASP A 98 19.05 -10.58 9.36
C ASP A 98 18.39 -9.33 8.80
N SER A 99 19.07 -8.19 8.92
CA SER A 99 18.65 -6.94 8.32
C SER A 99 18.76 -7.01 6.79
N ALA A 100 17.87 -6.33 6.08
CA ALA A 100 17.88 -6.21 4.62
C ALA A 100 18.51 -4.89 4.16
N LEU A 101 18.78 -4.75 2.88
CA LEU A 101 19.14 -3.47 2.27
C LEU A 101 17.89 -2.61 2.02
N VAL A 102 18.07 -1.28 2.03
CA VAL A 102 17.05 -0.34 1.56
C VAL A 102 16.71 -0.67 0.11
N CYS A 103 15.42 -0.69 -0.20
CA CYS A 103 14.89 -1.04 -1.53
C CYS A 103 14.41 0.21 -2.27
N PHE A 104 14.58 0.21 -3.59
CA PHE A 104 14.09 1.27 -4.47
C PHE A 104 12.92 0.75 -5.32
N LEU A 105 12.03 1.66 -5.77
CA LEU A 105 10.82 1.29 -6.49
C LEU A 105 11.08 0.44 -7.72
N GLN A 106 12.17 0.69 -8.45
CA GLN A 106 12.55 -0.11 -9.62
C GLN A 106 12.75 -1.58 -9.23
N GLU A 107 13.53 -1.84 -8.17
CA GLU A 107 13.83 -3.18 -7.69
C GLU A 107 12.57 -3.89 -7.16
N ALA A 108 11.72 -3.14 -6.42
CA ALA A 108 10.46 -3.64 -5.91
C ALA A 108 9.52 -4.12 -7.01
N VAL A 109 9.32 -3.29 -8.05
CA VAL A 109 8.44 -3.63 -9.18
C VAL A 109 8.97 -4.81 -9.98
N GLU A 110 10.28 -4.91 -10.19
CA GLU A 110 10.90 -6.04 -10.89
C GLU A 110 10.71 -7.36 -10.13
N VAL A 111 10.92 -7.35 -8.81
CA VAL A 111 10.75 -8.54 -7.97
C VAL A 111 9.27 -8.91 -7.86
N CYS A 112 8.37 -7.95 -7.60
CA CYS A 112 6.94 -8.23 -7.54
C CYS A 112 6.38 -8.78 -8.86
N SER A 113 6.81 -8.23 -10.01
CA SER A 113 6.46 -8.77 -11.33
C SER A 113 6.94 -10.21 -11.51
N THR A 114 8.19 -10.49 -11.16
CA THR A 114 8.78 -11.85 -11.23
C THR A 114 8.03 -12.83 -10.35
N LEU A 115 7.68 -12.43 -9.14
CA LEU A 115 6.95 -13.24 -8.16
C LEU A 115 5.43 -13.31 -8.43
N ARG A 116 4.93 -12.56 -9.44
CA ARG A 116 3.49 -12.45 -9.71
C ARG A 116 2.72 -11.94 -8.50
N LEU A 117 3.22 -10.91 -7.85
CA LEU A 117 2.56 -10.19 -6.75
C LEU A 117 1.90 -8.94 -7.29
N ALA A 118 0.60 -8.80 -7.09
CA ALA A 118 -0.10 -7.53 -7.29
C ALA A 118 0.38 -6.49 -6.28
N MET A 119 0.38 -5.21 -6.65
CA MET A 119 0.98 -4.15 -5.85
C MET A 119 -0.03 -3.06 -5.49
N ASN A 120 -0.10 -2.69 -4.21
CA ASN A 120 -0.61 -1.40 -3.77
C ASN A 120 0.59 -0.52 -3.39
N VAL A 121 0.83 0.53 -4.16
CA VAL A 121 1.96 1.46 -4.00
C VAL A 121 1.47 2.69 -3.27
N GLU A 122 1.75 2.79 -1.96
CA GLU A 122 1.36 3.96 -1.18
C GLU A 122 2.37 5.11 -1.35
N LEU A 123 1.89 6.28 -1.74
CA LEU A 123 2.72 7.49 -1.85
C LEU A 123 2.76 8.25 -0.53
N LYS A 124 3.96 8.44 0.01
CA LYS A 124 4.26 9.19 1.24
C LYS A 124 4.95 10.52 0.91
N PRO A 125 4.23 11.55 0.45
CA PRO A 125 4.85 12.80 0.12
C PRO A 125 5.33 13.55 1.37
N VAL A 126 6.52 14.11 1.31
CA VAL A 126 6.92 15.19 2.22
C VAL A 126 6.13 16.44 1.83
N SER A 127 5.67 17.20 2.83
CA SER A 127 4.93 18.44 2.60
C SER A 127 5.69 19.37 1.64
N GLY A 128 5.01 19.85 0.60
CA GLY A 128 5.58 20.68 -0.46
C GLY A 128 6.21 19.90 -1.62
N ARG A 129 6.45 18.59 -1.50
CA ARG A 129 6.99 17.75 -2.59
C ARG A 129 5.95 16.81 -3.23
N GLU A 130 4.65 17.03 -2.99
CA GLU A 130 3.57 16.14 -3.49
C GLU A 130 3.56 16.07 -5.03
N ALA A 131 3.72 17.20 -5.70
CA ALA A 131 3.74 17.27 -7.16
C ALA A 131 4.98 16.58 -7.75
N GLU A 132 6.13 16.72 -7.08
CA GLU A 132 7.37 16.07 -7.50
C GLU A 132 7.28 14.55 -7.37
N LEU A 133 6.79 14.03 -6.23
CA LEU A 133 6.59 12.60 -6.02
C LEU A 133 5.63 12.03 -7.07
N ALA A 134 4.50 12.68 -7.29
CA ALA A 134 3.51 12.29 -8.29
C ALA A 134 4.11 12.26 -9.70
N GLU A 135 4.92 13.26 -10.08
CA GLU A 135 5.59 13.32 -11.38
C GLU A 135 6.59 12.16 -11.54
N ARG A 136 7.45 11.93 -10.54
CA ARG A 136 8.44 10.84 -10.58
C ARG A 136 7.78 9.48 -10.72
N VAL A 137 6.70 9.24 -9.96
CA VAL A 137 5.93 8.00 -10.06
C VAL A 137 5.25 7.87 -11.42
N ALA A 138 4.61 8.91 -11.94
CA ALA A 138 4.01 8.88 -13.28
C ALA A 138 5.05 8.61 -14.39
N VAL A 139 6.23 9.23 -14.31
CA VAL A 139 7.34 8.98 -15.26
C VAL A 139 7.82 7.54 -15.15
N PHE A 140 7.96 7.02 -13.93
CA PHE A 140 8.36 5.64 -13.68
C PHE A 140 7.35 4.66 -14.28
N LEU A 141 6.06 4.79 -13.96
CA LEU A 141 5.01 3.87 -14.42
C LEU A 141 4.87 3.82 -15.95
N ARG A 142 5.08 4.95 -16.64
CA ARG A 142 5.09 4.96 -18.13
C ARG A 142 6.24 4.18 -18.74
N LYS A 143 7.35 4.05 -18.03
CA LYS A 143 8.57 3.35 -18.53
C LYS A 143 8.65 1.91 -18.04
N ALA A 144 8.12 1.63 -16.87
CA ALA A 144 8.16 0.31 -16.27
C ALA A 144 7.24 -0.66 -17.02
N LYS A 145 7.74 -1.87 -17.27
CA LYS A 145 6.91 -2.98 -17.76
C LYS A 145 6.26 -3.65 -16.54
N VAL A 146 5.08 -3.18 -16.18
CA VAL A 146 4.30 -3.77 -15.08
C VAL A 146 3.27 -4.72 -15.70
N ASP A 147 3.45 -6.01 -15.50
CA ASP A 147 2.59 -7.08 -16.03
C ASP A 147 1.72 -7.76 -14.95
N VAL A 148 1.64 -7.15 -13.79
CA VAL A 148 0.79 -7.53 -12.66
C VAL A 148 -0.14 -6.38 -12.29
N PRO A 149 -1.30 -6.64 -11.63
CA PRO A 149 -2.17 -5.58 -11.17
C PRO A 149 -1.43 -4.60 -10.25
N LEU A 150 -1.63 -3.30 -10.48
CA LEU A 150 -1.05 -2.22 -9.69
C LEU A 150 -2.10 -1.18 -9.35
N LEU A 151 -2.11 -0.73 -8.12
CA LEU A 151 -2.90 0.37 -7.59
C LEU A 151 -1.95 1.35 -6.91
N VAL A 152 -2.19 2.65 -7.05
CA VAL A 152 -1.44 3.69 -6.31
C VAL A 152 -2.37 4.30 -5.28
N SER A 153 -1.92 4.39 -4.03
CA SER A 153 -2.72 4.97 -2.94
C SER A 153 -1.96 6.06 -2.19
N SER A 154 -2.67 6.90 -1.45
CA SER A 154 -2.10 7.91 -0.56
C SER A 154 -3.16 8.49 0.37
N PHE A 155 -2.73 9.01 1.53
CA PHE A 155 -3.50 9.92 2.36
C PHE A 155 -3.57 11.34 1.76
N SER A 156 -2.60 11.68 0.89
CA SER A 156 -2.52 13.01 0.29
C SER A 156 -3.38 13.12 -0.97
N THR A 157 -4.58 13.66 -0.84
CA THR A 157 -5.43 14.01 -1.99
C THR A 157 -4.67 14.88 -2.98
N LYS A 158 -3.84 15.82 -2.51
CA LYS A 158 -3.03 16.69 -3.37
C LYS A 158 -2.04 15.88 -4.22
N CYS A 159 -1.35 14.90 -3.64
CA CYS A 159 -0.44 14.02 -4.38
C CYS A 159 -1.19 13.21 -5.44
N LEU A 160 -2.35 12.64 -5.08
CA LEU A 160 -3.16 11.83 -6.01
C LEU A 160 -3.76 12.68 -7.15
N VAL A 161 -4.21 13.91 -6.88
CA VAL A 161 -4.66 14.84 -7.93
C VAL A 161 -3.52 15.14 -8.92
N GLU A 162 -2.31 15.36 -8.41
CA GLU A 162 -1.14 15.59 -9.27
C GLU A 162 -0.76 14.34 -10.08
N LEU A 163 -0.89 13.14 -9.50
CA LEU A 163 -0.70 11.89 -10.22
C LEU A 163 -1.74 11.71 -11.34
N ARG A 164 -3.01 11.94 -11.04
CA ARG A 164 -4.12 11.83 -12.02
C ARG A 164 -3.94 12.75 -13.23
N LYS A 165 -3.42 13.97 -13.02
CA LYS A 165 -3.11 14.89 -14.14
C LYS A 165 -2.04 14.33 -15.08
N ARG A 166 -1.10 13.52 -14.57
CA ARG A 166 0.08 13.03 -15.30
C ARG A 166 -0.06 11.60 -15.80
N SER A 167 -0.89 10.80 -15.14
CA SER A 167 -1.15 9.39 -15.46
C SER A 167 -2.63 9.07 -15.17
N PRO A 168 -3.55 9.55 -16.02
CA PRO A 168 -5.00 9.38 -15.80
C PRO A 168 -5.45 7.92 -15.84
N GLU A 169 -4.68 7.02 -16.46
CA GLU A 169 -4.94 5.58 -16.53
C GLU A 169 -4.59 4.82 -15.24
N THR A 170 -3.70 5.39 -14.38
CA THR A 170 -3.28 4.72 -13.16
C THR A 170 -4.43 4.62 -12.16
N PRO A 171 -4.85 3.42 -11.74
CA PRO A 171 -5.89 3.29 -10.73
C PRO A 171 -5.40 3.83 -9.38
N CYS A 172 -6.24 4.65 -8.72
CA CYS A 172 -5.92 5.30 -7.45
C CYS A 172 -6.84 4.83 -6.32
N GLY A 173 -6.29 4.73 -5.11
CA GLY A 173 -6.98 4.50 -3.86
C GLY A 173 -6.76 5.66 -2.88
N PHE A 174 -7.78 6.04 -2.13
CA PHE A 174 -7.69 7.07 -1.11
C PHE A 174 -7.65 6.46 0.29
N LEU A 175 -6.57 6.73 1.05
CA LEU A 175 -6.42 6.32 2.45
C LEU A 175 -6.95 7.40 3.39
N PHE A 176 -7.60 6.97 4.47
CA PHE A 176 -8.03 7.87 5.55
C PHE A 176 -8.15 7.14 6.90
N GLU A 177 -7.94 7.89 7.98
CA GLU A 177 -7.97 7.39 9.36
C GLU A 177 -8.77 8.29 10.31
N GLU A 178 -9.20 9.49 9.86
CA GLU A 178 -9.95 10.42 10.67
C GLU A 178 -11.47 10.21 10.47
N PRO A 179 -12.26 10.08 11.55
CA PRO A 179 -13.72 9.85 11.46
C PRO A 179 -14.46 10.96 10.72
N GLU A 180 -14.00 12.21 10.83
CA GLU A 180 -14.63 13.38 10.21
C GLU A 180 -14.17 13.61 8.75
N CYS A 181 -13.37 12.70 8.19
CA CYS A 181 -12.90 12.81 6.82
C CYS A 181 -14.06 12.74 5.82
N ASP A 182 -14.21 13.74 4.97
CA ASP A 182 -15.09 13.67 3.81
C ASP A 182 -14.43 12.84 2.70
N TRP A 183 -14.29 11.55 2.99
CA TRP A 183 -13.62 10.58 2.12
C TRP A 183 -14.28 10.44 0.75
N LEU A 184 -15.61 10.64 0.68
CA LEU A 184 -16.33 10.50 -0.59
C LEU A 184 -16.01 11.66 -1.53
N THR A 185 -16.01 12.90 -1.03
CA THR A 185 -15.58 14.07 -1.82
C THR A 185 -14.12 13.92 -2.25
N ALA A 186 -13.22 13.48 -1.36
CA ALA A 186 -11.82 13.24 -1.69
C ALA A 186 -11.66 12.15 -2.76
N ALA A 187 -12.34 11.01 -2.62
CA ALA A 187 -12.33 9.92 -3.60
C ALA A 187 -12.83 10.37 -4.98
N ASN A 188 -13.90 11.16 -5.02
CA ASN A 188 -14.44 11.71 -6.26
C ASN A 188 -13.47 12.69 -6.93
N ALA A 189 -12.79 13.55 -6.16
CA ALA A 189 -11.84 14.53 -6.69
C ALA A 189 -10.65 13.88 -7.40
N ILE A 190 -10.22 12.71 -6.96
CA ILE A 190 -9.14 11.93 -7.57
C ILE A 190 -9.64 10.85 -8.54
N GLN A 191 -10.95 10.71 -8.72
CA GLN A 191 -11.55 9.62 -9.48
C GLN A 191 -11.03 8.25 -8.99
N ALA A 192 -11.08 8.05 -7.67
CA ALA A 192 -10.60 6.83 -7.03
C ALA A 192 -11.29 5.58 -7.59
N ARG A 193 -10.60 4.45 -7.54
CA ARG A 193 -11.16 3.11 -7.74
C ARG A 193 -11.47 2.43 -6.42
N THR A 194 -10.75 2.82 -5.37
CA THR A 194 -10.86 2.21 -4.06
C THR A 194 -10.75 3.27 -2.97
N VAL A 195 -11.27 2.93 -1.79
CA VAL A 195 -11.03 3.67 -0.55
C VAL A 195 -10.44 2.73 0.50
N HIS A 196 -9.50 3.24 1.26
CA HIS A 196 -8.74 2.48 2.25
C HIS A 196 -8.93 3.11 3.63
N PRO A 197 -10.04 2.82 4.32
CA PRO A 197 -10.30 3.28 5.68
C PRO A 197 -9.43 2.55 6.70
N LEU A 198 -9.06 3.25 7.79
CA LEU A 198 -8.67 2.60 9.03
C LEU A 198 -9.78 1.63 9.45
N LYS A 199 -9.45 0.41 9.87
CA LYS A 199 -10.39 -0.67 10.18
C LYS A 199 -11.54 -0.26 11.10
N ASP A 200 -11.25 0.59 12.10
CA ASP A 200 -12.24 1.06 13.09
C ASP A 200 -13.30 2.01 12.49
N LEU A 201 -13.09 2.53 11.29
CA LEU A 201 -14.03 3.37 10.55
C LEU A 201 -14.94 2.57 9.61
N VAL A 202 -14.67 1.27 9.45
CA VAL A 202 -15.41 0.43 8.49
C VAL A 202 -16.75 0.01 9.10
N THR A 203 -17.84 0.51 8.51
CA THR A 203 -19.22 0.13 8.86
C THR A 203 -19.96 -0.42 7.64
N PRO A 204 -21.06 -1.17 7.83
CA PRO A 204 -21.90 -1.61 6.73
C PRO A 204 -22.39 -0.44 5.85
N GLU A 205 -22.74 0.68 6.46
CA GLU A 205 -23.23 1.89 5.77
C GLU A 205 -22.11 2.55 4.93
N MET A 206 -20.89 2.59 5.47
CA MET A 206 -19.72 3.10 4.75
C MET A 206 -19.43 2.23 3.50
N ILE A 207 -19.43 0.90 3.66
CA ILE A 207 -19.21 -0.04 2.56
C ILE A 207 -20.33 0.07 1.52
N GLU A 208 -21.59 0.09 1.94
CA GLU A 208 -22.73 0.26 1.01
C GLU A 208 -22.59 1.56 0.21
N THR A 209 -22.19 2.65 0.88
CA THR A 209 -21.97 3.95 0.22
C THR A 209 -20.83 3.87 -0.79
N ALA A 210 -19.69 3.27 -0.43
CA ALA A 210 -18.56 3.08 -1.33
C ALA A 210 -18.96 2.27 -2.56
N HIS A 211 -19.63 1.13 -2.37
CA HIS A 211 -20.06 0.26 -3.46
C HIS A 211 -21.10 0.94 -4.39
N LYS A 212 -22.03 1.73 -3.83
CA LYS A 212 -22.99 2.52 -4.65
C LYS A 212 -22.28 3.53 -5.57
N HIS A 213 -21.09 4.01 -5.16
CA HIS A 213 -20.26 4.91 -5.96
C HIS A 213 -19.22 4.17 -6.82
N GLY A 214 -19.26 2.84 -6.86
CA GLY A 214 -18.34 2.02 -7.66
C GLY A 214 -16.93 1.99 -7.07
N LEU A 215 -16.78 2.15 -5.76
CA LEU A 215 -15.50 2.11 -5.05
C LEU A 215 -15.32 0.79 -4.31
N GLY A 216 -14.18 0.12 -4.48
CA GLY A 216 -13.79 -1.00 -3.63
C GLY A 216 -13.28 -0.53 -2.26
N VAL A 217 -13.39 -1.39 -1.23
CA VAL A 217 -13.01 -1.05 0.15
C VAL A 217 -11.92 -2.01 0.65
N MET A 218 -10.75 -1.47 1.03
CA MET A 218 -9.67 -2.21 1.69
C MET A 218 -9.47 -1.69 3.10
N ALA A 219 -9.76 -2.50 4.12
CA ALA A 219 -9.51 -2.13 5.52
C ALA A 219 -8.04 -2.36 5.92
N TRP A 220 -7.47 -1.45 6.70
CA TRP A 220 -6.09 -1.52 7.21
C TRP A 220 -6.01 -1.04 8.66
N THR A 221 -5.06 -1.46 9.51
CA THR A 221 -4.32 -2.70 9.38
C THR A 221 -5.01 -3.73 10.27
N VAL A 222 -5.35 -4.87 9.73
CA VAL A 222 -6.15 -5.90 10.40
C VAL A 222 -5.28 -7.14 10.60
N ASP A 223 -4.98 -7.45 11.86
CA ASP A 223 -4.06 -8.52 12.23
C ASP A 223 -4.75 -9.67 13.00
N ASP A 224 -6.01 -9.51 13.35
CA ASP A 224 -6.83 -10.52 14.04
C ASP A 224 -7.77 -11.25 13.06
N VAL A 225 -7.87 -12.56 13.21
CA VAL A 225 -8.66 -13.45 12.32
C VAL A 225 -10.16 -13.17 12.43
N GLU A 226 -10.67 -12.97 13.63
CA GLU A 226 -12.11 -12.77 13.85
C GLU A 226 -12.52 -11.36 13.39
N GLU A 227 -11.67 -10.36 13.62
CA GLU A 227 -11.86 -9.01 13.06
C GLU A 227 -11.89 -9.04 11.53
N ALA A 228 -10.93 -9.72 10.89
CA ALA A 228 -10.90 -9.86 9.43
C ALA A 228 -12.16 -10.55 8.89
N LYS A 229 -12.61 -11.65 9.53
CA LYS A 229 -13.87 -12.32 9.18
C LYS A 229 -15.09 -11.41 9.31
N ALA A 230 -15.13 -10.58 10.37
CA ALA A 230 -16.23 -9.65 10.59
C ALA A 230 -16.27 -8.58 9.48
N LEU A 231 -15.13 -8.00 9.13
CA LEU A 231 -15.01 -7.01 8.06
C LEU A 231 -15.38 -7.58 6.68
N ILE A 232 -14.91 -8.78 6.35
CA ILE A 232 -15.30 -9.49 5.11
C ILE A 232 -16.80 -9.76 5.09
N LYS A 233 -17.36 -10.21 6.22
CA LYS A 233 -18.81 -10.52 6.33
C LYS A 233 -19.70 -9.30 6.08
N ILE A 234 -19.28 -8.12 6.47
CA ILE A 234 -20.04 -6.88 6.20
C ILE A 234 -19.73 -6.29 4.82
N GLY A 235 -18.81 -6.88 4.04
CA GLY A 235 -18.61 -6.57 2.63
C GLY A 235 -17.31 -5.87 2.28
N ALA A 236 -16.30 -5.80 3.18
CA ALA A 236 -14.96 -5.31 2.80
C ALA A 236 -14.38 -6.19 1.67
N ASP A 237 -13.88 -5.56 0.61
CA ASP A 237 -13.35 -6.25 -0.58
C ASP A 237 -11.96 -6.83 -0.34
N ALA A 238 -11.18 -6.18 0.53
CA ALA A 238 -9.82 -6.60 0.88
C ALA A 238 -9.42 -6.18 2.29
N ILE A 239 -8.40 -6.89 2.79
CA ILE A 239 -7.75 -6.65 4.09
C ILE A 239 -6.26 -6.45 3.87
N CYS A 240 -5.70 -5.37 4.41
CA CYS A 240 -4.26 -5.14 4.52
C CYS A 240 -3.79 -5.56 5.92
N THR A 241 -2.75 -6.42 6.01
CA THR A 241 -2.37 -7.08 7.26
C THR A 241 -0.86 -7.19 7.47
N ASN A 242 -0.43 -7.10 8.75
CA ASN A 242 0.92 -7.48 9.16
C ASN A 242 1.06 -9.00 9.46
N ARG A 243 -0.07 -9.73 9.45
CA ARG A 243 -0.09 -11.17 9.81
C ARG A 243 -0.61 -12.03 8.66
N PRO A 244 0.03 -11.96 7.48
CA PRO A 244 -0.38 -12.79 6.35
C PRO A 244 -0.22 -14.30 6.65
N ASP A 245 0.64 -14.67 7.58
CA ASP A 245 0.85 -16.04 8.04
C ASP A 245 -0.42 -16.69 8.61
N ILE A 246 -1.21 -15.92 9.35
CA ILE A 246 -2.44 -16.43 9.97
C ILE A 246 -3.69 -16.07 9.14
N LEU A 247 -3.76 -14.88 8.55
CA LEU A 247 -4.95 -14.46 7.81
C LEU A 247 -5.13 -15.21 6.49
N LYS A 248 -4.08 -15.77 5.88
CA LYS A 248 -4.21 -16.59 4.65
C LYS A 248 -5.18 -17.77 4.77
N THR A 249 -5.49 -18.18 5.99
CA THR A 249 -6.40 -19.32 6.24
C THR A 249 -7.87 -19.01 5.99
N ILE A 250 -8.21 -17.72 5.82
CA ILE A 250 -9.60 -17.26 5.60
C ILE A 250 -9.83 -16.70 4.20
N PHE A 251 -8.81 -16.68 3.33
CA PHE A 251 -8.84 -16.28 1.92
C PHE A 251 -8.43 -17.44 1.01
#